data_8f5c4f21f60e0e1e35a0efd884fbff94
#
_entry.id   8f5c4f21f60e0e1e35a0efd884fbff94
#
_cell.length_a   1.000
_cell.length_b   1.000
_cell.length_c   1.000
_cell.angle_alpha   90.00
_cell.angle_beta   90.00
_cell.angle_gamma   90.00
#
_symmetry.space_group_name_H-M   'P 1'
#
loop_
_entity.id
_entity.type
_entity.pdbx_description
1 polymer ?
#
loop_
_entity_poly.entity_id
_entity_poly.type
_entity_poly.pdbx_seq_one_letter_code
_entity_poly.pdbx_strand_id
1 'polypeptide(L)'
;FIAIAGLAAHLPGVVASITPRPVIGVPVAVKLDGLDSLLSIVQMPPGVPVASVGVDNGRNAGILAAEILALGDPRIGEKLEAMRRSWA
;
A
#
# COMPACT_ATOMS: atom_id res chain seq x y z
N PHE A 1 3.34 1.85 -7.25
CA PHE A 1 2.35 2.91 -7.03
C PHE A 1 1.72 2.79 -5.66
N ILE A 2 1.48 3.93 -5.02
CA ILE A 2 0.69 4.02 -3.80
C ILE A 2 -0.59 4.79 -4.16
N ALA A 3 -1.75 4.16 -3.94
CA ALA A 3 -3.04 4.75 -4.24
C ALA A 3 -3.87 4.86 -2.96
N ILE A 4 -4.30 6.07 -2.64
CA ILE A 4 -5.00 6.39 -1.40
C ILE A 4 -6.46 6.73 -1.74
N ALA A 5 -7.40 6.05 -1.11
CA ALA A 5 -8.82 6.27 -1.40
C ALA A 5 -9.70 5.90 -0.21
N GLY A 6 -10.79 6.65 -0.06
CA GLY A 6 -11.83 6.39 0.94
C GLY A 6 -13.14 5.95 0.31
N LEU A 7 -14.14 5.69 1.14
CA LEU A 7 -15.48 5.22 0.73
C LEU A 7 -15.37 3.94 -0.12
N ALA A 8 -16.06 3.86 -1.26
CA ALA A 8 -15.94 2.76 -2.21
C ALA A 8 -14.63 2.87 -3.02
N ALA A 9 -13.52 2.78 -2.38
CA ALA A 9 -12.16 3.10 -2.79
C ALA A 9 -11.71 2.42 -4.10
N HIS A 10 -12.16 2.93 -5.25
CA HIS A 10 -11.95 2.34 -6.57
C HIS A 10 -10.52 2.54 -7.10
N LEU A 11 -9.85 3.62 -6.69
CA LEU A 11 -8.58 4.04 -7.32
C LEU A 11 -7.49 2.97 -7.30
N PRO A 12 -7.21 2.27 -6.17
CA PRO A 12 -6.16 1.24 -6.18
C PRO A 12 -6.43 0.12 -7.19
N GLY A 13 -7.67 -0.35 -7.27
CA GLY A 13 -8.07 -1.38 -8.23
C GLY A 13 -7.97 -0.91 -9.68
N VAL A 14 -8.36 0.34 -9.94
CA VAL A 14 -8.23 0.93 -11.29
C VAL A 14 -6.76 1.00 -11.69
N VAL A 15 -5.89 1.49 -10.82
CA VAL A 15 -4.45 1.54 -11.08
C VAL A 15 -3.90 0.14 -11.34
N ALA A 16 -4.24 -0.83 -10.49
CA ALA A 16 -3.76 -2.21 -10.63
C ALA A 16 -4.22 -2.86 -11.95
N SER A 17 -5.36 -2.45 -12.47
CA SER A 17 -5.91 -3.00 -13.72
C SER A 17 -5.14 -2.56 -14.98
N ILE A 18 -4.35 -1.50 -14.88
CA ILE A 18 -3.66 -0.90 -16.04
C ILE A 18 -2.13 -0.94 -15.92
N THR A 19 -1.59 -1.57 -14.90
CA THR A 19 -0.13 -1.71 -14.74
C THR A 19 0.22 -3.07 -14.12
N PRO A 20 1.32 -3.72 -14.58
CA PRO A 20 1.86 -4.90 -13.89
C PRO A 20 2.77 -4.54 -12.71
N ARG A 21 2.99 -3.27 -12.43
CA ARG A 21 3.81 -2.84 -11.29
C ARG A 21 3.05 -3.03 -9.99
N PRO A 22 3.76 -3.24 -8.87
CA PRO A 22 3.10 -3.36 -7.56
C PRO A 22 2.25 -2.14 -7.24
N VAL A 23 1.04 -2.39 -6.74
CA VAL A 23 0.13 -1.34 -6.27
C VAL A 23 -0.17 -1.59 -4.79
N ILE A 24 0.05 -0.56 -3.99
CA ILE A 24 -0.24 -0.55 -2.57
C ILE A 24 -1.42 0.40 -2.36
N GLY A 25 -2.53 -0.12 -1.86
CA GLY A 25 -3.70 0.68 -1.56
C GLY A 25 -3.71 1.11 -0.10
N VAL A 26 -4.07 2.37 0.15
CA VAL A 26 -4.27 2.89 1.51
C VAL A 26 -5.74 3.24 1.67
N PRO A 27 -6.52 2.41 2.41
CA PRO A 27 -7.90 2.73 2.70
C PRO A 27 -7.98 3.88 3.71
N VAL A 28 -8.82 4.87 3.40
CA VAL A 28 -9.03 6.02 4.29
C VAL A 28 -10.35 5.85 5.03
N ALA A 29 -10.34 6.06 6.34
CA ALA A 29 -11.52 5.98 7.18
C ALA A 29 -12.36 7.25 7.04
N VAL A 30 -13.37 7.21 6.18
CA VAL A 30 -14.36 8.29 6.00
C VAL A 30 -15.70 7.87 6.57
N LYS A 31 -16.16 6.66 6.24
CA LYS A 31 -17.39 6.03 6.75
C LYS A 31 -17.06 4.63 7.27
N LEU A 32 -17.91 4.07 8.12
CA LEU A 32 -17.82 2.69 8.63
C LEU A 32 -16.44 2.36 9.21
N ASP A 33 -15.76 3.35 9.81
CA ASP A 33 -14.39 3.21 10.35
C ASP A 33 -13.38 2.71 9.31
N GLY A 34 -13.63 2.97 8.03
CA GLY A 34 -12.77 2.57 6.93
C GLY A 34 -13.01 1.14 6.43
N LEU A 35 -14.01 0.43 6.96
CA LEU A 35 -14.28 -0.96 6.56
C LEU A 35 -14.67 -1.06 5.08
N ASP A 36 -15.50 -0.15 4.59
CA ASP A 36 -15.92 -0.11 3.19
C ASP A 36 -14.73 0.11 2.25
N SER A 37 -13.85 1.07 2.57
CA SER A 37 -12.65 1.32 1.77
C SER A 37 -11.67 0.17 1.83
N LEU A 38 -11.47 -0.42 3.01
CA LEU A 38 -10.61 -1.60 3.18
C LEU A 38 -11.10 -2.77 2.32
N LEU A 39 -12.38 -3.11 2.40
CA LEU A 39 -12.94 -4.21 1.62
C LEU A 39 -12.86 -3.94 0.11
N SER A 40 -13.07 -2.71 -0.32
CA SER A 40 -12.96 -2.33 -1.73
C SER A 40 -11.54 -2.50 -2.29
N ILE A 41 -10.53 -2.31 -1.45
CA ILE A 41 -9.13 -2.44 -1.83
C ILE A 41 -8.66 -3.90 -1.75
N VAL A 42 -9.07 -4.63 -0.71
CA VAL A 42 -8.62 -5.99 -0.44
C VAL A 42 -9.27 -7.02 -1.36
N GLN A 43 -10.54 -6.83 -1.70
CA GLN A 43 -11.32 -7.77 -2.51
C GLN A 43 -11.05 -7.54 -4.00
N MET A 44 -9.93 -8.07 -4.48
CA MET A 44 -9.54 -7.99 -5.88
C MET A 44 -9.72 -9.32 -6.59
N PRO A 45 -10.04 -9.31 -7.90
CA PRO A 45 -10.15 -10.55 -8.66
C PRO A 45 -8.78 -11.26 -8.80
N PRO A 46 -8.78 -12.59 -8.97
CA PRO A 46 -7.55 -13.33 -9.24
C PRO A 46 -6.80 -12.74 -10.44
N GLY A 47 -5.50 -12.52 -10.27
CA GLY A 47 -4.63 -11.98 -11.32
C GLY A 47 -4.39 -10.48 -11.23
N VAL A 48 -5.14 -9.74 -10.41
CA VAL A 48 -4.98 -8.29 -10.25
C VAL A 48 -4.87 -7.95 -8.76
N PRO A 49 -3.72 -8.23 -8.12
CA PRO A 49 -3.56 -8.00 -6.69
C PRO A 49 -3.32 -6.54 -6.34
N VAL A 50 -3.83 -6.13 -5.18
CA VAL A 50 -3.51 -4.87 -4.53
C VAL A 50 -3.11 -5.17 -3.09
N ALA A 51 -1.95 -4.68 -2.65
CA ALA A 51 -1.52 -4.82 -1.27
C ALA A 51 -2.20 -3.76 -0.40
N SER A 52 -2.53 -4.11 0.84
CA SER A 52 -3.00 -3.16 1.83
C SER A 52 -2.24 -3.34 3.14
N VAL A 53 -1.92 -2.23 3.80
CA VAL A 53 -1.03 -2.21 4.97
C VAL A 53 -1.64 -1.49 6.17
N GLY A 54 -2.95 -1.38 6.18
CA GLY A 54 -3.72 -0.81 7.28
C GLY A 54 -4.52 0.43 6.89
N VAL A 55 -5.64 0.60 7.57
CA VAL A 55 -6.52 1.77 7.41
C VAL A 55 -5.77 3.02 7.89
N ASP A 56 -5.84 4.08 7.10
CA ASP A 56 -5.16 5.36 7.36
C ASP A 56 -3.63 5.25 7.51
N ASN A 57 -3.03 4.14 7.05
CA ASN A 57 -1.62 3.87 7.26
C ASN A 57 -0.76 4.15 6.03
N GLY A 58 -0.70 5.41 5.62
CA GLY A 58 0.17 5.85 4.53
C GLY A 58 1.64 5.66 4.82
N ARG A 59 2.04 5.72 6.10
CA ARG A 59 3.43 5.47 6.50
C ARG A 59 3.88 4.05 6.15
N ASN A 60 3.09 3.04 6.49
CA ASN A 60 3.40 1.65 6.12
C ASN A 60 3.41 1.44 4.61
N ALA A 61 2.56 2.14 3.87
CA ALA A 61 2.58 2.06 2.41
C ALA A 61 3.92 2.58 1.85
N GLY A 62 4.41 3.70 2.36
CA GLY A 62 5.70 4.24 1.97
C GLY A 62 6.86 3.31 2.34
N ILE A 63 6.83 2.72 3.54
CA ILE A 63 7.84 1.76 3.98
C ILE A 63 7.82 0.50 3.10
N LEU A 64 6.65 -0.05 2.81
CA LEU A 64 6.55 -1.23 1.95
C LEU A 64 7.05 -0.92 0.53
N ALA A 65 6.72 0.24 -0.02
CA ALA A 65 7.24 0.66 -1.32
C ALA A 65 8.77 0.73 -1.29
N ALA A 66 9.36 1.27 -0.23
CA ALA A 66 10.80 1.32 -0.08
C ALA A 66 11.41 -0.08 0.04
N GLU A 67 10.76 -0.99 0.76
CA GLU A 67 11.20 -2.38 0.86
C GLU A 67 11.22 -3.08 -0.50
N ILE A 68 10.21 -2.83 -1.33
CA ILE A 68 10.16 -3.35 -2.69
C ILE A 68 11.31 -2.80 -3.54
N LEU A 69 11.53 -1.48 -3.48
CA LEU A 69 12.63 -0.84 -4.21
C LEU A 69 14.00 -1.31 -3.73
N ALA A 70 14.12 -1.62 -2.44
CA ALA A 70 15.37 -2.10 -1.84
C ALA A 70 15.82 -3.44 -2.39
N LEU A 71 14.93 -4.23 -2.98
CA LEU A 71 15.29 -5.50 -3.62
C LEU A 71 16.29 -5.29 -4.76
N GLY A 72 16.25 -4.12 -5.42
CA GLY A 72 17.17 -3.75 -6.49
C GLY A 72 18.10 -2.59 -6.14
N ASP A 73 18.05 -2.05 -4.92
CA ASP A 73 18.88 -0.91 -4.50
C ASP A 73 19.35 -1.06 -3.05
N PRO A 74 20.61 -1.51 -2.84
CA PRO A 74 21.17 -1.70 -1.50
C PRO A 74 21.16 -0.44 -0.63
N ARG A 75 21.24 0.76 -1.23
CA ARG A 75 21.26 2.02 -0.47
C ARG A 75 19.94 2.23 0.26
N ILE A 76 18.82 1.86 -0.36
CA ILE A 76 17.51 1.94 0.26
C ILE A 76 17.42 0.92 1.39
N GLY A 77 17.92 -0.30 1.19
CA GLY A 77 17.95 -1.34 2.21
C GLY A 77 18.72 -0.89 3.46
N GLU A 78 19.88 -0.25 3.28
CA GLU A 78 20.68 0.28 4.39
C GLU A 78 19.91 1.34 5.20
N LYS A 79 19.19 2.23 4.52
CA LYS A 79 18.36 3.25 5.18
C LYS A 79 17.20 2.63 5.96
N LEU A 80 16.58 1.60 5.43
CA LEU A 80 15.51 0.88 6.12
C LEU A 80 16.02 0.19 7.38
N GLU A 81 17.18 -0.46 7.31
CA GLU A 81 17.80 -1.09 8.47
C GLU A 81 18.15 -0.05 9.54
N ALA A 82 18.71 1.09 9.14
CA ALA A 82 19.03 2.19 10.05
C ALA A 82 17.78 2.72 10.74
N MET A 83 16.68 2.87 10.00
CA MET A 83 15.39 3.30 10.55
C MET A 83 14.89 2.32 11.61
N ARG A 84 14.92 1.01 11.31
CA ARG A 84 14.49 -0.01 12.27
C ARG A 84 15.35 -0.06 13.52
N ARG A 85 16.65 0.11 13.39
CA ARG A 85 17.54 0.20 14.55
C ARG A 85 17.19 1.39 15.45
N SER A 86 16.71 2.48 14.87
CA SER A 86 16.33 3.67 15.65
C SER A 86 15.08 3.44 16.51
N TRP A 87 14.31 2.39 16.24
CA TRP A 87 13.12 2.05 17.01
C TRP A 87 13.41 1.18 18.25
N ALA A 88 14.60 0.62 18.31
CA ALA A 88 14.98 -0.29 19.41
C ALA A 88 15.28 0.45 20.72
#